data_cb55ff8ce110afcc00303ff73b7435ce
#
_entry.id   cb55ff8ce110afcc00303ff73b7435ce
#
_cell.length_a   1.000
_cell.length_b   1.000
_cell.length_c   1.000
_cell.angle_alpha   90.00
_cell.angle_beta   90.00
_cell.angle_gamma   90.00
#
_symmetry.space_group_name_H-M   'P 1'
#
loop_
_entity.id
_entity.type
_entity.pdbx_description
1 polymer ?
#
loop_
_entity_poly.entity_id
_entity_poly.type
_entity_poly.pdbx_seq_one_letter_code
_entity_poly.pdbx_strand_id
1 'polypeptide(L)'
;MQRSAFSDQKTTTTGQAAVQVLIAGGGTGGHIIPALAIADELKTRHAAEILFVGTARGLESRLVPQAGYRLELIRVGQLNRVSLATRLRTLIDLPLGMIQCIRLLRTFRPDVVIGVGGYASGPAMGTAILLRIPTLAFEPNAVPGLANRLVGGRVKAAAVNFEPAAQFFRNAHITGIPVRAEFFHLASHPVGAPPHLLVFGGSQGARVLNAAMPKIATALLEQVPGLTILHQAGARHAESTLAAYQTSGAPGDRWQVEAFLDDMPRRFAVADLVLARSGASTVAELAAAGKPAVLVPFALAADDHQRSNAEVMARADAARVLLEQDLTPEQLQGTLVDLLEDPAKLRAMAENARSLAHPDAAQRIAEMAMALARRDFRKEAF
;
A
#
# COMPACT_ATOMS: atom_id res chain seq x y z
N MET A 1 25.74 -1.58 -62.11
CA MET A 1 25.54 -2.94 -61.55
C MET A 1 26.32 -3.09 -60.25
N GLN A 2 25.70 -2.84 -59.12
CA GLN A 2 26.21 -3.26 -57.80
C GLN A 2 24.99 -3.62 -56.95
N ARG A 3 24.83 -4.91 -56.65
CA ARG A 3 23.81 -5.45 -55.81
C ARG A 3 24.29 -5.31 -54.35
N SER A 4 23.56 -4.51 -53.56
CA SER A 4 23.69 -4.43 -52.10
C SER A 4 22.97 -5.62 -51.50
N ALA A 5 23.72 -6.48 -50.83
CA ALA A 5 23.19 -7.60 -50.05
C ALA A 5 22.68 -7.07 -48.69
N PHE A 6 21.39 -7.05 -48.49
CA PHE A 6 20.79 -6.93 -47.13
C PHE A 6 20.95 -8.28 -46.46
N SER A 7 21.80 -8.30 -45.44
CA SER A 7 21.93 -9.43 -44.51
C SER A 7 20.77 -9.40 -43.55
N ASP A 8 19.86 -10.38 -43.69
CA ASP A 8 18.85 -10.72 -42.71
C ASP A 8 19.54 -11.20 -41.41
N GLN A 9 19.65 -10.31 -40.45
CA GLN A 9 19.87 -10.73 -39.07
C GLN A 9 18.53 -11.29 -38.48
N LYS A 10 18.34 -12.58 -38.66
CA LYS A 10 17.38 -13.36 -37.90
C LYS A 10 17.82 -13.30 -36.43
N THR A 11 17.15 -12.45 -35.65
CA THR A 11 17.14 -12.53 -34.18
C THR A 11 16.48 -13.85 -33.80
N THR A 12 17.27 -14.83 -33.46
CA THR A 12 16.82 -16.10 -32.86
C THR A 12 16.29 -15.81 -31.46
N THR A 13 15.00 -15.51 -31.35
CA THR A 13 14.28 -15.55 -30.10
C THR A 13 14.10 -17.06 -29.76
N THR A 14 14.93 -17.56 -28.85
CA THR A 14 14.72 -18.87 -28.24
C THR A 14 13.32 -18.91 -27.66
N GLY A 15 12.46 -19.79 -28.21
CA GLY A 15 11.06 -19.94 -27.81
C GLY A 15 10.91 -20.57 -26.43
N GLN A 16 11.28 -19.85 -25.38
CA GLN A 16 10.91 -20.19 -24.03
C GLN A 16 9.46 -19.76 -23.82
N ALA A 17 8.59 -20.71 -23.41
CA ALA A 17 7.20 -20.40 -23.10
C ALA A 17 7.16 -19.30 -22.02
N ALA A 18 6.25 -18.34 -22.14
CA ALA A 18 6.07 -17.28 -21.16
C ALA A 18 5.78 -17.87 -19.77
N VAL A 19 6.45 -17.35 -18.75
CA VAL A 19 6.20 -17.78 -17.36
C VAL A 19 4.78 -17.36 -16.96
N GLN A 20 4.03 -18.32 -16.41
CA GLN A 20 2.65 -18.10 -15.98
C GLN A 20 2.61 -17.75 -14.48
N VAL A 21 2.13 -16.55 -14.15
CA VAL A 21 2.04 -16.04 -12.79
C VAL A 21 0.59 -15.82 -12.40
N LEU A 22 0.19 -16.42 -11.28
CA LEU A 22 -1.13 -16.17 -10.70
C LEU A 22 -0.97 -15.26 -9.49
N ILE A 23 -1.69 -14.12 -9.48
CA ILE A 23 -1.70 -13.17 -8.35
C ILE A 23 -3.05 -13.26 -7.65
N ALA A 24 -3.04 -13.64 -6.37
CA ALA A 24 -4.25 -13.88 -5.60
C ALA A 24 -4.38 -12.89 -4.43
N GLY A 25 -5.50 -12.20 -4.39
CA GLY A 25 -5.82 -11.29 -3.30
C GLY A 25 -6.62 -10.08 -3.73
N GLY A 26 -6.71 -9.09 -2.84
CA GLY A 26 -7.48 -7.88 -3.09
C GLY A 26 -8.25 -7.40 -1.86
N GLY A 27 -9.45 -6.87 -2.09
CA GLY A 27 -10.32 -6.28 -1.08
C GLY A 27 -10.14 -4.78 -0.95
N THR A 28 -8.94 -4.32 -0.62
CA THR A 28 -8.62 -2.89 -0.42
C THR A 28 -7.55 -2.39 -1.39
N GLY A 29 -7.44 -1.05 -1.52
CA GLY A 29 -6.40 -0.41 -2.33
C GLY A 29 -4.98 -0.77 -1.89
N GLY A 30 -4.78 -0.94 -0.56
CA GLY A 30 -3.46 -1.31 0.00
C GLY A 30 -2.92 -2.68 -0.44
N HIS A 31 -3.78 -3.57 -0.93
CA HIS A 31 -3.38 -4.86 -1.51
C HIS A 31 -3.32 -4.82 -3.04
N ILE A 32 -4.34 -4.22 -3.67
CA ILE A 32 -4.49 -4.34 -5.12
C ILE A 32 -3.57 -3.39 -5.90
N ILE A 33 -3.30 -2.18 -5.40
CA ILE A 33 -2.41 -1.24 -6.08
C ILE A 33 -0.97 -1.78 -6.17
N PRO A 34 -0.36 -2.27 -5.06
CA PRO A 34 0.94 -2.93 -5.15
C PRO A 34 0.94 -4.19 -6.02
N ALA A 35 -0.17 -4.96 -6.00
CA ALA A 35 -0.30 -6.16 -6.83
C ALA A 35 -0.28 -5.83 -8.33
N LEU A 36 -0.92 -4.74 -8.74
CA LEU A 36 -0.88 -4.26 -10.12
C LEU A 36 0.52 -3.81 -10.52
N ALA A 37 1.23 -3.09 -9.64
CA ALA A 37 2.61 -2.68 -9.91
C ALA A 37 3.56 -3.87 -10.06
N ILE A 38 3.39 -4.93 -9.24
CA ILE A 38 4.13 -6.19 -9.38
C ILE A 38 3.79 -6.89 -10.72
N ALA A 39 2.50 -6.88 -11.10
CA ALA A 39 2.05 -7.47 -12.37
C ALA A 39 2.63 -6.72 -13.58
N ASP A 40 2.65 -5.39 -13.54
CA ASP A 40 3.23 -4.55 -14.60
C ASP A 40 4.74 -4.82 -14.76
N GLU A 41 5.47 -4.94 -13.65
CA GLU A 41 6.90 -5.28 -13.66
C GLU A 41 7.15 -6.67 -14.25
N LEU A 42 6.39 -7.69 -13.83
CA LEU A 42 6.47 -9.05 -14.35
C LEU A 42 6.15 -9.11 -15.85
N LYS A 43 5.15 -8.37 -16.30
CA LYS A 43 4.75 -8.32 -17.70
C LYS A 43 5.78 -7.60 -18.57
N THR A 44 6.25 -6.43 -18.13
CA THR A 44 7.12 -5.58 -18.95
C THR A 44 8.54 -6.09 -19.01
N ARG A 45 9.12 -6.53 -17.91
CA ARG A 45 10.52 -6.98 -17.88
C ARG A 45 10.72 -8.47 -18.14
N HIS A 46 9.71 -9.29 -17.83
CA HIS A 46 9.85 -10.74 -17.92
C HIS A 46 8.90 -11.39 -18.92
N ALA A 47 8.06 -10.61 -19.61
CA ALA A 47 7.05 -11.09 -20.56
C ALA A 47 6.15 -12.20 -19.94
N ALA A 48 5.88 -12.12 -18.63
CA ALA A 48 5.06 -13.09 -17.93
C ALA A 48 3.58 -12.97 -18.31
N GLU A 49 2.89 -14.11 -18.37
CA GLU A 49 1.42 -14.16 -18.49
C GLU A 49 0.80 -14.07 -17.10
N ILE A 50 -0.03 -13.06 -16.88
CA ILE A 50 -0.59 -12.76 -15.55
C ILE A 50 -2.07 -13.09 -15.50
N LEU A 51 -2.47 -13.83 -14.45
CA LEU A 51 -3.86 -14.07 -14.09
C LEU A 51 -4.11 -13.62 -12.65
N PHE A 52 -5.10 -12.75 -12.44
CA PHE A 52 -5.54 -12.38 -11.10
C PHE A 52 -6.66 -13.28 -10.60
N VAL A 53 -6.67 -13.52 -9.29
CA VAL A 53 -7.76 -14.18 -8.57
C VAL A 53 -8.22 -13.27 -7.44
N GLY A 54 -9.50 -12.95 -7.43
CA GLY A 54 -10.11 -12.04 -6.47
C GLY A 54 -11.53 -12.42 -6.08
N THR A 55 -12.24 -11.47 -5.49
CA THR A 55 -13.65 -11.58 -5.10
C THR A 55 -14.49 -10.53 -5.82
N ALA A 56 -15.78 -10.78 -5.99
CA ALA A 56 -16.69 -9.84 -6.64
C ALA A 56 -16.93 -8.55 -5.85
N ARG A 57 -16.59 -8.53 -4.56
CA ARG A 57 -16.88 -7.41 -3.64
C ARG A 57 -15.71 -6.46 -3.41
N GLY A 58 -14.50 -6.86 -3.77
CA GLY A 58 -13.28 -6.07 -3.55
C GLY A 58 -13.01 -5.09 -4.70
N LEU A 59 -12.07 -4.17 -4.47
CA LEU A 59 -11.62 -3.19 -5.48
C LEU A 59 -10.98 -3.87 -6.69
N GLU A 60 -10.47 -5.09 -6.54
CA GLU A 60 -9.91 -5.90 -7.63
C GLU A 60 -10.90 -6.11 -8.78
N SER A 61 -12.20 -6.25 -8.47
CA SER A 61 -13.23 -6.46 -9.50
C SER A 61 -13.33 -5.31 -10.50
N ARG A 62 -12.90 -4.12 -10.12
CA ARG A 62 -12.86 -2.92 -10.95
C ARG A 62 -11.47 -2.62 -11.46
N LEU A 63 -10.47 -2.57 -10.56
CA LEU A 63 -9.13 -2.06 -10.89
C LEU A 63 -8.33 -3.02 -11.78
N VAL A 64 -8.46 -4.34 -11.60
CA VAL A 64 -7.72 -5.33 -12.38
C VAL A 64 -8.13 -5.31 -13.86
N PRO A 65 -9.45 -5.36 -14.21
CA PRO A 65 -9.87 -5.23 -15.60
C PRO A 65 -9.54 -3.86 -16.21
N GLN A 66 -9.63 -2.77 -15.43
CA GLN A 66 -9.25 -1.43 -15.89
C GLN A 66 -7.75 -1.35 -16.25
N ALA A 67 -6.90 -2.09 -15.55
CA ALA A 67 -5.47 -2.21 -15.85
C ALA A 67 -5.16 -3.21 -16.99
N GLY A 68 -6.17 -3.81 -17.63
CA GLY A 68 -6.01 -4.72 -18.76
C GLY A 68 -5.56 -6.13 -18.40
N TYR A 69 -5.76 -6.56 -17.15
CA TYR A 69 -5.46 -7.92 -16.69
C TYR A 69 -6.71 -8.79 -16.63
N ARG A 70 -6.51 -10.10 -16.85
CA ARG A 70 -7.55 -11.10 -16.62
C ARG A 70 -7.79 -11.29 -15.14
N LEU A 71 -9.07 -11.35 -14.74
CA LEU A 71 -9.50 -11.59 -13.37
C LEU A 71 -10.48 -12.75 -13.33
N GLU A 72 -10.17 -13.73 -12.49
CA GLU A 72 -11.08 -14.82 -12.14
C GLU A 72 -11.63 -14.60 -10.73
N LEU A 73 -12.94 -14.74 -10.57
CA LEU A 73 -13.62 -14.49 -9.31
C LEU A 73 -13.91 -15.80 -8.59
N ILE A 74 -13.49 -15.92 -7.35
CA ILE A 74 -13.78 -17.06 -6.49
C ILE A 74 -14.78 -16.68 -5.38
N ARG A 75 -15.53 -17.66 -4.92
CA ARG A 75 -16.42 -17.52 -3.76
C ARG A 75 -15.62 -17.72 -2.50
N VAL A 76 -15.52 -16.68 -1.67
CA VAL A 76 -14.86 -16.76 -0.37
C VAL A 76 -15.74 -16.07 0.64
N GLY A 77 -16.00 -16.73 1.76
CA GLY A 77 -16.68 -16.15 2.90
C GLY A 77 -15.75 -15.24 3.72
N GLN A 78 -16.36 -14.31 4.47
CA GLN A 78 -15.64 -13.47 5.41
C GLN A 78 -15.56 -14.19 6.78
N LEU A 79 -14.35 -14.26 7.37
CA LEU A 79 -14.12 -14.88 8.67
C LEU A 79 -14.10 -13.89 9.83
N ASN A 80 -13.70 -12.63 9.59
CA ASN A 80 -13.52 -11.62 10.62
C ASN A 80 -14.71 -10.66 10.73
N ARG A 81 -15.10 -10.34 11.98
CA ARG A 81 -16.13 -9.34 12.35
C ARG A 81 -17.50 -9.59 11.71
N VAL A 82 -17.91 -10.85 11.58
CA VAL A 82 -19.19 -11.24 10.97
C VAL A 82 -20.05 -12.03 11.95
N SER A 83 -21.37 -12.05 11.71
CA SER A 83 -22.34 -12.80 12.51
C SER A 83 -22.08 -14.31 12.50
N LEU A 84 -22.63 -15.04 13.48
CA LEU A 84 -22.52 -16.51 13.54
C LEU A 84 -23.04 -17.16 12.25
N ALA A 85 -24.16 -16.67 11.71
CA ALA A 85 -24.72 -17.16 10.45
C ALA A 85 -23.76 -16.98 9.27
N THR A 86 -23.04 -15.87 9.19
CA THR A 86 -22.03 -15.62 8.17
C THR A 86 -20.81 -16.55 8.36
N ARG A 87 -20.41 -16.85 9.61
CA ARG A 87 -19.33 -17.82 9.89
C ARG A 87 -19.70 -19.23 9.43
N LEU A 88 -20.94 -19.67 9.70
CA LEU A 88 -21.45 -20.97 9.23
C LEU A 88 -21.47 -21.04 7.69
N ARG A 89 -21.91 -19.98 7.03
CA ARG A 89 -21.87 -19.89 5.55
C ARG A 89 -20.42 -19.95 5.03
N THR A 90 -19.48 -19.31 5.70
CA THR A 90 -18.06 -19.35 5.33
C THR A 90 -17.46 -20.74 5.41
N LEU A 91 -17.93 -21.60 6.33
CA LEU A 91 -17.50 -23.00 6.40
C LEU A 91 -17.89 -23.81 5.15
N ILE A 92 -18.94 -23.41 4.43
CA ILE A 92 -19.36 -24.00 3.16
C ILE A 92 -18.63 -23.31 1.98
N ASP A 93 -18.50 -21.99 2.04
CA ASP A 93 -17.88 -21.21 0.96
C ASP A 93 -16.37 -21.50 0.84
N LEU A 94 -15.67 -21.80 1.94
CA LEU A 94 -14.23 -22.07 1.92
C LEU A 94 -13.86 -23.33 1.11
N PRO A 95 -14.49 -24.50 1.33
CA PRO A 95 -14.26 -25.69 0.49
C PRO A 95 -14.61 -25.47 -0.99
N LEU A 96 -15.70 -24.74 -1.27
CA LEU A 96 -16.09 -24.40 -2.64
C LEU A 96 -15.05 -23.49 -3.30
N GLY A 97 -14.55 -22.50 -2.59
CA GLY A 97 -13.48 -21.64 -3.05
C GLY A 97 -12.19 -22.42 -3.32
N MET A 98 -11.84 -23.39 -2.47
CA MET A 98 -10.69 -24.28 -2.71
C MET A 98 -10.87 -25.14 -3.96
N ILE A 99 -12.06 -25.72 -4.20
CA ILE A 99 -12.35 -26.47 -5.41
C ILE A 99 -12.23 -25.59 -6.66
N GLN A 100 -12.74 -24.35 -6.60
CA GLN A 100 -12.57 -23.38 -7.68
C GLN A 100 -11.09 -23.08 -7.93
N CYS A 101 -10.29 -22.87 -6.87
CA CYS A 101 -8.85 -22.67 -6.97
C CYS A 101 -8.14 -23.89 -7.57
N ILE A 102 -8.50 -25.13 -7.18
CA ILE A 102 -7.92 -26.36 -7.75
C ILE A 102 -8.15 -26.40 -9.26
N ARG A 103 -9.39 -26.15 -9.71
CA ARG A 103 -9.72 -26.13 -11.14
C ARG A 103 -8.92 -25.07 -11.88
N LEU A 104 -8.89 -23.87 -11.34
CA LEU A 104 -8.18 -22.72 -11.92
C LEU A 104 -6.67 -23.01 -12.05
N LEU A 105 -6.03 -23.46 -10.95
CA LEU A 105 -4.60 -23.80 -10.94
C LEU A 105 -4.24 -24.93 -11.91
N ARG A 106 -5.14 -25.93 -12.07
CA ARG A 106 -4.94 -27.01 -13.05
C ARG A 106 -5.14 -26.57 -14.49
N THR A 107 -6.01 -25.59 -14.74
CA THR A 107 -6.28 -25.05 -16.09
C THR A 107 -5.21 -24.05 -16.50
N PHE A 108 -4.92 -23.06 -15.65
CA PHE A 108 -3.93 -22.01 -15.94
C PHE A 108 -2.49 -22.51 -15.80
N ARG A 109 -2.22 -23.51 -14.93
CA ARG A 109 -0.90 -24.12 -14.68
C ARG A 109 0.19 -23.09 -14.33
N PRO A 110 -0.01 -22.23 -13.31
CA PRO A 110 0.97 -21.23 -12.99
C PRO A 110 2.29 -21.84 -12.53
N ASP A 111 3.41 -21.23 -12.94
CA ASP A 111 4.76 -21.56 -12.48
C ASP A 111 5.01 -21.04 -11.06
N VAL A 112 4.34 -19.95 -10.70
CA VAL A 112 4.38 -19.35 -9.36
C VAL A 112 3.03 -18.71 -9.02
N VAL A 113 2.66 -18.76 -7.73
CA VAL A 113 1.49 -18.08 -7.18
C VAL A 113 1.95 -17.02 -6.18
N ILE A 114 1.52 -15.77 -6.39
CA ILE A 114 1.77 -14.64 -5.49
C ILE A 114 0.52 -14.35 -4.69
N GLY A 115 0.60 -14.41 -3.36
CA GLY A 115 -0.48 -14.03 -2.46
C GLY A 115 -0.24 -12.63 -1.92
N VAL A 116 -1.13 -11.68 -2.23
CA VAL A 116 -0.99 -10.27 -1.80
C VAL A 116 -1.86 -9.91 -0.59
N GLY A 117 -2.46 -10.91 0.05
CA GLY A 117 -3.38 -10.70 1.16
C GLY A 117 -4.84 -10.53 0.70
N GLY A 118 -5.74 -10.31 1.68
CA GLY A 118 -7.16 -10.28 1.44
C GLY A 118 -7.80 -11.66 1.39
N TYR A 119 -9.13 -11.69 1.20
CA TYR A 119 -9.90 -12.94 1.35
C TYR A 119 -9.60 -14.01 0.28
N ALA A 120 -9.32 -13.62 -0.95
CA ALA A 120 -9.04 -14.55 -2.04
C ALA A 120 -7.63 -15.19 -1.92
N SER A 121 -6.70 -14.54 -1.25
CA SER A 121 -5.33 -15.00 -1.10
C SER A 121 -5.24 -16.33 -0.34
N GLY A 122 -5.99 -16.47 0.76
CA GLY A 122 -5.94 -17.67 1.61
C GLY A 122 -6.21 -18.97 0.86
N PRO A 123 -7.38 -19.16 0.22
CA PRO A 123 -7.72 -20.35 -0.56
C PRO A 123 -6.77 -20.61 -1.72
N ALA A 124 -6.38 -19.55 -2.46
CA ALA A 124 -5.48 -19.71 -3.61
C ALA A 124 -4.08 -20.16 -3.17
N MET A 125 -3.50 -19.51 -2.16
CA MET A 125 -2.18 -19.87 -1.61
C MET A 125 -2.19 -21.25 -0.94
N GLY A 126 -3.21 -21.55 -0.13
CA GLY A 126 -3.37 -22.86 0.50
C GLY A 126 -3.47 -23.99 -0.53
N THR A 127 -4.23 -23.78 -1.59
CA THR A 127 -4.37 -24.75 -2.70
C THR A 127 -3.06 -24.89 -3.48
N ALA A 128 -2.35 -23.79 -3.77
CA ALA A 128 -1.06 -23.83 -4.45
C ALA A 128 -0.02 -24.62 -3.64
N ILE A 129 0.02 -24.43 -2.31
CA ILE A 129 0.90 -25.19 -1.40
C ILE A 129 0.57 -26.69 -1.46
N LEU A 130 -0.72 -27.06 -1.39
CA LEU A 130 -1.16 -28.46 -1.50
C LEU A 130 -0.77 -29.11 -2.84
N LEU A 131 -0.85 -28.35 -3.93
CA LEU A 131 -0.44 -28.78 -5.27
C LEU A 131 1.07 -28.68 -5.52
N ARG A 132 1.86 -28.26 -4.51
CA ARG A 132 3.32 -28.05 -4.58
C ARG A 132 3.75 -27.06 -5.66
N ILE A 133 2.89 -26.10 -6.01
CA ILE A 133 3.23 -24.96 -6.87
C ILE A 133 4.04 -23.96 -6.03
N PRO A 134 5.14 -23.40 -6.54
CA PRO A 134 5.90 -22.36 -5.83
C PRO A 134 5.01 -21.19 -5.43
N THR A 135 5.20 -20.69 -4.19
CA THR A 135 4.38 -19.61 -3.62
C THR A 135 5.24 -18.49 -3.07
N LEU A 136 4.88 -17.26 -3.39
CA LEU A 136 5.43 -16.02 -2.85
C LEU A 136 4.34 -15.28 -2.08
N ALA A 137 4.52 -15.02 -0.79
CA ALA A 137 3.64 -14.14 -0.04
C ALA A 137 4.15 -12.69 -0.15
N PHE A 138 3.25 -11.74 -0.39
CA PHE A 138 3.54 -10.32 -0.25
C PHE A 138 2.76 -9.75 0.94
N GLU A 139 3.48 -9.10 1.87
CA GLU A 139 2.88 -8.51 3.07
C GLU A 139 3.28 -7.05 3.21
N PRO A 140 2.33 -6.14 3.01
CA PRO A 140 2.58 -4.71 3.11
C PRO A 140 2.62 -4.17 4.55
N ASN A 141 2.02 -4.84 5.52
CA ASN A 141 1.89 -4.35 6.89
C ASN A 141 2.97 -4.91 7.82
N ALA A 142 3.26 -4.20 8.91
CA ALA A 142 4.17 -4.67 9.96
C ALA A 142 3.61 -5.90 10.72
N VAL A 143 2.29 -6.04 10.79
CA VAL A 143 1.62 -7.24 11.30
C VAL A 143 0.83 -7.88 10.14
N PRO A 144 1.16 -9.11 9.75
CA PRO A 144 0.51 -9.78 8.63
C PRO A 144 -0.97 -10.05 8.89
N GLY A 145 -1.78 -9.90 7.83
CA GLY A 145 -3.18 -10.30 7.86
C GLY A 145 -3.35 -11.82 8.03
N LEU A 146 -4.53 -12.25 8.47
CA LEU A 146 -4.84 -13.65 8.78
C LEU A 146 -4.48 -14.60 7.63
N ALA A 147 -4.78 -14.26 6.38
CA ALA A 147 -4.48 -15.11 5.22
C ALA A 147 -2.97 -15.40 5.10
N ASN A 148 -2.15 -14.37 5.23
CA ASN A 148 -0.69 -14.49 5.17
C ASN A 148 -0.11 -15.22 6.38
N ARG A 149 -0.65 -15.00 7.60
CA ARG A 149 -0.24 -15.74 8.81
C ARG A 149 -0.49 -17.24 8.69
N LEU A 150 -1.62 -17.65 8.14
CA LEU A 150 -1.98 -19.08 7.99
C LEU A 150 -1.04 -19.83 7.02
N VAL A 151 -0.54 -19.16 6.01
CA VAL A 151 0.34 -19.78 5.01
C VAL A 151 1.82 -19.49 5.22
N GLY A 152 2.16 -18.52 6.08
CA GLY A 152 3.50 -17.96 6.23
C GLY A 152 4.62 -18.97 6.46
N GLY A 153 4.39 -19.98 7.32
CA GLY A 153 5.36 -21.05 7.56
C GLY A 153 5.53 -22.07 6.43
N ARG A 154 4.66 -22.02 5.40
CA ARG A 154 4.62 -22.98 4.29
C ARG A 154 4.93 -22.39 2.92
N VAL A 155 4.87 -21.07 2.76
CA VAL A 155 5.28 -20.41 1.51
C VAL A 155 6.76 -20.61 1.22
N LYS A 156 7.14 -20.58 -0.04
CA LYS A 156 8.55 -20.74 -0.43
C LYS A 156 9.38 -19.53 -0.11
N ALA A 157 8.80 -18.33 -0.29
CA ALA A 157 9.40 -17.06 0.12
C ALA A 157 8.30 -16.05 0.47
N ALA A 158 8.69 -14.98 1.15
CA ALA A 158 7.85 -13.84 1.42
C ALA A 158 8.59 -12.53 1.15
N ALA A 159 7.93 -11.62 0.45
CA ALA A 159 8.31 -10.24 0.28
C ALA A 159 7.57 -9.41 1.32
N VAL A 160 8.27 -8.79 2.24
CA VAL A 160 7.67 -8.02 3.34
C VAL A 160 8.13 -6.56 3.27
N ASN A 161 7.26 -5.65 3.67
CA ASN A 161 7.61 -4.24 3.72
C ASN A 161 8.44 -3.91 4.97
N PHE A 162 8.03 -4.45 6.12
CA PHE A 162 8.62 -4.12 7.42
C PHE A 162 9.26 -5.33 8.08
N GLU A 163 10.40 -5.11 8.74
CA GLU A 163 11.13 -6.14 9.46
C GLU A 163 10.26 -6.92 10.47
N PRO A 164 9.37 -6.30 11.28
CA PRO A 164 8.52 -7.05 12.20
C PRO A 164 7.63 -8.11 11.55
N ALA A 165 7.29 -7.95 10.27
CA ALA A 165 6.51 -8.96 9.55
C ALA A 165 7.33 -10.21 9.21
N ALA A 166 8.65 -10.12 9.12
CA ALA A 166 9.52 -11.20 8.68
C ALA A 166 9.41 -12.45 9.57
N GLN A 167 9.22 -12.30 10.88
CA GLN A 167 9.11 -13.40 11.84
C GLN A 167 7.95 -14.37 11.58
N PHE A 168 6.94 -13.94 10.80
CA PHE A 168 5.78 -14.77 10.47
C PHE A 168 5.99 -15.68 9.26
N PHE A 169 7.12 -15.52 8.56
CA PHE A 169 7.42 -16.25 7.33
C PHE A 169 8.75 -16.97 7.42
N ARG A 170 8.83 -18.14 6.79
CA ARG A 170 10.03 -18.95 6.85
C ARG A 170 11.23 -18.34 6.10
N ASN A 171 10.96 -17.73 4.94
CA ASN A 171 11.99 -17.11 4.07
C ASN A 171 11.49 -15.71 3.70
N ALA A 172 11.60 -14.77 4.63
CA ALA A 172 11.20 -13.39 4.42
C ALA A 172 12.35 -12.53 3.90
N HIS A 173 12.04 -11.67 2.95
CA HIS A 173 12.96 -10.65 2.43
C HIS A 173 12.28 -9.29 2.55
N ILE A 174 13.00 -8.30 3.09
CA ILE A 174 12.51 -6.93 3.17
C ILE A 174 12.67 -6.31 1.79
N THR A 175 11.55 -6.15 1.07
CA THR A 175 11.51 -5.61 -0.28
C THR A 175 10.91 -4.22 -0.35
N GLY A 176 10.17 -3.82 0.66
CA GLY A 176 9.31 -2.64 0.59
C GLY A 176 7.98 -2.91 -0.13
N ILE A 177 7.22 -1.84 -0.32
CA ILE A 177 5.98 -1.81 -1.12
C ILE A 177 6.26 -1.07 -2.43
N PRO A 178 5.79 -1.57 -3.59
CA PRO A 178 5.78 -0.80 -4.83
C PRO A 178 5.03 0.53 -4.66
N VAL A 179 5.73 1.61 -4.89
CA VAL A 179 5.22 2.99 -4.88
C VAL A 179 5.42 3.59 -6.26
N ARG A 180 4.51 4.46 -6.69
CA ARG A 180 4.62 5.18 -7.97
C ARG A 180 5.91 5.98 -8.04
N ALA A 181 6.60 5.93 -9.17
CA ALA A 181 7.92 6.53 -9.37
C ALA A 181 7.93 8.05 -9.07
N GLU A 182 6.81 8.73 -9.31
CA GLU A 182 6.68 10.16 -9.06
C GLU A 182 6.97 10.55 -7.60
N PHE A 183 6.67 9.68 -6.62
CA PHE A 183 6.96 9.98 -5.21
C PHE A 183 8.45 10.02 -4.88
N PHE A 184 9.30 9.34 -5.64
CA PHE A 184 10.75 9.36 -5.42
C PHE A 184 11.44 10.59 -6.02
N HIS A 185 10.76 11.29 -6.91
CA HIS A 185 11.32 12.40 -7.70
C HIS A 185 10.58 13.72 -7.48
N LEU A 186 10.02 13.93 -6.29
CA LEU A 186 9.32 15.16 -5.97
C LEU A 186 10.29 16.34 -5.91
N ALA A 187 9.88 17.47 -6.49
CA ALA A 187 10.57 18.74 -6.25
C ALA A 187 10.48 19.10 -4.76
N SER A 188 11.57 19.58 -4.19
CA SER A 188 11.56 20.09 -2.82
C SER A 188 10.75 21.37 -2.73
N HIS A 189 9.97 21.54 -1.66
CA HIS A 189 9.36 22.83 -1.36
C HIS A 189 10.44 23.90 -1.18
N PRO A 190 10.31 25.09 -1.77
CA PRO A 190 11.37 26.11 -1.69
C PRO A 190 11.69 26.50 -0.24
N VAL A 191 12.97 26.64 0.06
CA VAL A 191 13.41 27.10 1.40
C VAL A 191 12.90 28.51 1.64
N GLY A 192 12.23 28.72 2.79
CA GLY A 192 11.64 30.00 3.16
C GLY A 192 10.26 30.29 2.57
N ALA A 193 9.69 29.36 1.79
CA ALA A 193 8.29 29.44 1.40
C ALA A 193 7.37 29.25 2.63
N PRO A 194 6.14 29.80 2.60
CA PRO A 194 5.17 29.58 3.66
C PRO A 194 4.89 28.09 3.89
N PRO A 195 4.83 27.62 5.14
CA PRO A 195 4.65 26.19 5.41
C PRO A 195 3.29 25.66 4.92
N HIS A 196 3.26 24.39 4.54
CA HIS A 196 2.07 23.72 4.03
C HIS A 196 1.80 22.40 4.76
N LEU A 197 0.63 22.30 5.39
CA LEU A 197 0.14 21.07 6.06
C LEU A 197 -0.82 20.33 5.15
N LEU A 198 -0.48 19.09 4.81
CA LEU A 198 -1.37 18.17 4.10
C LEU A 198 -2.04 17.23 5.12
N VAL A 199 -3.37 17.21 5.13
CA VAL A 199 -4.19 16.36 6.01
C VAL A 199 -5.00 15.38 5.20
N PHE A 200 -4.87 14.06 5.45
CA PHE A 200 -5.68 13.06 4.77
C PHE A 200 -5.82 11.75 5.56
N GLY A 201 -6.93 11.05 5.32
CA GLY A 201 -7.23 9.78 5.99
C GLY A 201 -7.30 8.57 5.06
N GLY A 202 -6.73 8.68 3.84
CA GLY A 202 -6.96 7.72 2.75
C GLY A 202 -8.24 8.06 1.98
N SER A 203 -8.62 7.24 0.98
CA SER A 203 -9.72 7.54 0.04
C SER A 203 -11.08 7.83 0.68
N GLN A 204 -11.32 7.35 1.90
CA GLN A 204 -12.58 7.55 2.63
C GLN A 204 -12.52 8.72 3.63
N GLY A 205 -11.36 9.37 3.77
CA GLY A 205 -11.12 10.33 4.83
C GLY A 205 -10.94 9.67 6.21
N ALA A 206 -10.74 10.48 7.25
CA ALA A 206 -10.62 10.03 8.64
C ALA A 206 -11.51 10.87 9.55
N ARG A 207 -12.57 10.28 10.10
CA ARG A 207 -13.56 10.99 10.94
C ARG A 207 -12.91 11.76 12.09
N VAL A 208 -11.90 11.17 12.75
CA VAL A 208 -11.21 11.83 13.86
C VAL A 208 -10.46 13.08 13.39
N LEU A 209 -9.78 13.03 12.24
CA LEU A 209 -9.08 14.18 11.68
C LEU A 209 -10.06 15.24 11.20
N ASN A 210 -11.14 14.82 10.52
CA ASN A 210 -12.21 15.72 10.07
C ASN A 210 -12.89 16.47 11.22
N ALA A 211 -12.97 15.85 12.40
CA ALA A 211 -13.56 16.46 13.60
C ALA A 211 -12.54 17.32 14.40
N ALA A 212 -11.26 16.95 14.42
CA ALA A 212 -10.24 17.62 15.21
C ALA A 212 -9.67 18.86 14.51
N MET A 213 -9.34 18.76 13.23
CA MET A 213 -8.66 19.83 12.50
C MET A 213 -9.41 21.16 12.45
N PRO A 214 -10.75 21.23 12.17
CA PRO A 214 -11.46 22.51 12.22
C PRO A 214 -11.43 23.17 13.59
N LYS A 215 -11.38 22.41 14.69
CA LYS A 215 -11.37 22.94 16.05
C LYS A 215 -10.07 23.67 16.40
N ILE A 216 -8.96 23.24 15.81
CA ILE A 216 -7.64 23.84 16.06
C ILE A 216 -7.18 24.80 14.95
N ALA A 217 -7.90 24.87 13.83
CA ALA A 217 -7.45 25.57 12.63
C ALA A 217 -7.12 27.04 12.91
N THR A 218 -7.99 27.77 13.62
CA THR A 218 -7.77 29.19 13.94
C THR A 218 -6.49 29.39 14.74
N ALA A 219 -6.37 28.70 15.87
CA ALA A 219 -5.21 28.84 16.73
C ALA A 219 -3.91 28.35 16.06
N LEU A 220 -3.98 27.29 15.27
CA LEU A 220 -2.84 26.77 14.50
C LEU A 220 -2.36 27.79 13.45
N LEU A 221 -3.28 28.42 12.71
CA LEU A 221 -2.96 29.41 11.69
C LEU A 221 -2.47 30.74 12.28
N GLU A 222 -2.87 31.09 13.51
CA GLU A 222 -2.36 32.23 14.25
C GLU A 222 -0.95 31.99 14.77
N GLN A 223 -0.68 30.79 15.32
CA GLN A 223 0.62 30.43 15.89
C GLN A 223 1.68 30.19 14.81
N VAL A 224 1.34 29.66 13.66
CA VAL A 224 2.29 29.39 12.57
C VAL A 224 2.06 30.38 11.41
N PRO A 225 2.83 31.48 11.34
CA PRO A 225 2.66 32.51 10.31
C PRO A 225 2.83 31.91 8.88
N GLY A 226 1.94 32.28 7.99
CA GLY A 226 1.99 31.85 6.59
C GLY A 226 1.51 30.42 6.34
N LEU A 227 1.25 29.60 7.36
CA LEU A 227 0.77 28.22 7.20
C LEU A 227 -0.49 28.16 6.35
N THR A 228 -0.53 27.20 5.42
CA THR A 228 -1.72 26.82 4.67
C THR A 228 -2.06 25.36 4.92
N ILE A 229 -3.36 25.01 4.88
CA ILE A 229 -3.85 23.66 5.17
C ILE A 229 -4.63 23.14 3.97
N LEU A 230 -4.23 21.98 3.43
CA LEU A 230 -5.04 21.20 2.50
C LEU A 230 -5.57 19.94 3.22
N HIS A 231 -6.90 19.82 3.33
CA HIS A 231 -7.54 18.72 4.04
C HIS A 231 -8.42 17.88 3.10
N GLN A 232 -8.02 16.63 2.85
CA GLN A 232 -8.83 15.65 2.14
C GLN A 232 -9.74 14.92 3.13
N ALA A 233 -11.02 15.24 3.12
CA ALA A 233 -12.00 14.78 4.11
C ALA A 233 -12.69 13.45 3.74
N GLY A 234 -12.61 13.03 2.48
CA GLY A 234 -13.38 11.90 1.93
C GLY A 234 -14.77 12.33 1.46
N ALA A 235 -15.27 11.73 0.37
CA ALA A 235 -16.49 12.14 -0.29
C ALA A 235 -17.73 12.21 0.64
N ARG A 236 -17.80 11.31 1.63
CA ARG A 236 -18.93 11.27 2.57
C ARG A 236 -18.94 12.38 3.63
N HIS A 237 -17.79 12.99 3.85
CA HIS A 237 -17.58 13.92 4.97
C HIS A 237 -17.11 15.30 4.51
N ALA A 238 -16.88 15.50 3.22
CA ALA A 238 -16.35 16.77 2.68
C ALA A 238 -17.23 17.96 3.02
N GLU A 239 -18.52 17.86 2.79
CA GLU A 239 -19.47 18.94 3.07
C GLU A 239 -19.52 19.31 4.57
N SER A 240 -19.64 18.32 5.45
CA SER A 240 -19.67 18.56 6.90
C SER A 240 -18.33 19.10 7.43
N THR A 241 -17.20 18.65 6.87
CA THR A 241 -15.88 19.15 7.24
C THR A 241 -15.68 20.58 6.76
N LEU A 242 -16.11 20.89 5.52
CA LEU A 242 -16.09 22.24 4.97
C LEU A 242 -16.88 23.21 5.86
N ALA A 243 -18.13 22.86 6.23
CA ALA A 243 -18.97 23.66 7.11
C ALA A 243 -18.30 23.89 8.50
N ALA A 244 -17.63 22.87 9.03
CA ALA A 244 -16.91 23.01 10.29
C ALA A 244 -15.72 23.98 10.21
N TYR A 245 -14.98 24.01 9.10
CA TYR A 245 -13.94 25.03 8.88
C TYR A 245 -14.53 26.43 8.71
N GLN A 246 -15.62 26.60 7.96
CA GLN A 246 -16.28 27.88 7.77
C GLN A 246 -16.76 28.51 9.08
N THR A 247 -17.16 27.68 10.05
CA THR A 247 -17.62 28.11 11.37
C THR A 247 -16.49 28.22 12.42
N SER A 248 -15.29 27.78 12.10
CA SER A 248 -14.16 27.77 13.05
C SER A 248 -13.57 29.15 13.35
N GLY A 249 -13.80 30.15 12.51
CA GLY A 249 -13.16 31.46 12.57
C GLY A 249 -11.79 31.53 11.88
N ALA A 250 -11.30 30.42 11.32
CA ALA A 250 -10.03 30.38 10.58
C ALA A 250 -10.08 31.22 9.29
N PRO A 251 -9.03 31.97 8.91
CA PRO A 251 -8.97 32.73 7.66
C PRO A 251 -9.21 31.84 6.44
N GLY A 252 -10.24 32.16 5.64
CA GLY A 252 -10.74 31.30 4.58
C GLY A 252 -9.82 31.13 3.37
N ASP A 253 -8.82 31.97 3.22
CA ASP A 253 -7.77 31.94 2.19
C ASP A 253 -6.59 31.01 2.56
N ARG A 254 -6.55 30.52 3.80
CA ARG A 254 -5.43 29.72 4.33
C ARG A 254 -5.75 28.25 4.52
N TRP A 255 -6.95 27.80 4.16
CA TRP A 255 -7.32 26.38 4.21
C TRP A 255 -8.20 25.99 3.02
N GLN A 256 -8.12 24.74 2.64
CA GLN A 256 -8.91 24.13 1.58
C GLN A 256 -9.36 22.75 2.01
N VAL A 257 -10.63 22.41 1.76
CA VAL A 257 -11.20 21.08 2.02
C VAL A 257 -11.57 20.43 0.69
N GLU A 258 -11.05 19.23 0.45
CA GLU A 258 -11.30 18.45 -0.74
C GLU A 258 -11.95 17.10 -0.38
N ALA A 259 -12.87 16.64 -1.24
CA ALA A 259 -13.47 15.32 -1.10
C ALA A 259 -12.46 14.21 -1.42
N PHE A 260 -11.65 14.42 -2.46
CA PHE A 260 -10.65 13.47 -2.95
C PHE A 260 -9.50 14.21 -3.64
N LEU A 261 -8.31 13.64 -3.60
CA LEU A 261 -7.10 14.17 -4.25
C LEU A 261 -6.60 13.16 -5.28
N ASP A 262 -6.65 13.50 -6.56
CA ASP A 262 -6.17 12.65 -7.66
C ASP A 262 -4.65 12.73 -7.86
N ASP A 263 -4.06 13.88 -7.51
CA ASP A 263 -2.69 14.25 -7.78
C ASP A 263 -1.80 14.22 -6.52
N MET A 264 -1.93 13.17 -5.70
CA MET A 264 -1.18 13.03 -4.43
C MET A 264 0.32 13.36 -4.55
N PRO A 265 1.08 12.95 -5.60
CA PRO A 265 2.48 13.34 -5.72
C PRO A 265 2.69 14.86 -5.71
N ARG A 266 1.85 15.62 -6.38
CA ARG A 266 1.92 17.10 -6.37
C ARG A 266 1.61 17.67 -5.00
N ARG A 267 0.63 17.10 -4.27
CA ARG A 267 0.29 17.55 -2.92
C ARG A 267 1.42 17.24 -1.94
N PHE A 268 2.04 16.07 -2.09
CA PHE A 268 3.23 15.73 -1.32
C PHE A 268 4.41 16.66 -1.64
N ALA A 269 4.60 17.05 -2.90
CA ALA A 269 5.71 17.94 -3.28
C ALA A 269 5.72 19.24 -2.49
N VAL A 270 4.56 19.87 -2.32
CA VAL A 270 4.43 21.16 -1.61
C VAL A 270 4.27 21.01 -0.09
N ALA A 271 3.93 19.84 0.43
CA ALA A 271 3.73 19.64 1.87
C ALA A 271 5.07 19.68 2.63
N ASP A 272 5.13 20.42 3.72
CA ASP A 272 6.23 20.40 4.69
C ASP A 272 5.98 19.38 5.80
N LEU A 273 4.71 19.20 6.18
CA LEU A 273 4.28 18.21 7.15
C LEU A 273 3.01 17.52 6.67
N VAL A 274 2.91 16.23 6.94
CA VAL A 274 1.74 15.43 6.61
C VAL A 274 1.07 14.90 7.87
N LEU A 275 -0.23 15.15 8.02
CA LEU A 275 -1.07 14.54 9.06
C LEU A 275 -1.96 13.48 8.42
N ALA A 276 -1.75 12.21 8.77
CA ALA A 276 -2.45 11.13 8.07
C ALA A 276 -2.73 9.88 8.93
N ARG A 277 -3.53 8.97 8.37
CA ARG A 277 -3.59 7.56 8.79
C ARG A 277 -2.31 6.84 8.39
N SER A 278 -1.99 5.74 9.06
CA SER A 278 -0.77 4.95 8.86
C SER A 278 -1.03 3.63 8.11
N GLY A 279 -1.85 3.69 7.05
CA GLY A 279 -1.96 2.57 6.12
C GLY A 279 -0.59 2.27 5.47
N ALA A 280 -0.32 1.00 5.17
CA ALA A 280 0.98 0.58 4.65
C ALA A 280 1.43 1.36 3.39
N SER A 281 0.50 1.60 2.43
CA SER A 281 0.79 2.41 1.23
C SER A 281 1.11 3.87 1.60
N THR A 282 0.38 4.46 2.56
CA THR A 282 0.65 5.83 3.01
C THR A 282 2.05 5.96 3.61
N VAL A 283 2.43 5.00 4.47
CA VAL A 283 3.78 4.96 5.08
C VAL A 283 4.86 4.81 4.00
N ALA A 284 4.64 3.94 3.02
CA ALA A 284 5.58 3.77 1.91
C ALA A 284 5.67 5.02 1.02
N GLU A 285 4.56 5.70 0.75
CA GLU A 285 4.53 6.97 0.00
C GLU A 285 5.23 8.10 0.77
N LEU A 286 5.04 8.18 2.10
CA LEU A 286 5.77 9.12 2.97
C LEU A 286 7.27 8.88 2.93
N ALA A 287 7.70 7.62 3.01
CA ALA A 287 9.10 7.23 2.91
C ALA A 287 9.67 7.60 1.52
N ALA A 288 9.00 7.21 0.43
CA ALA A 288 9.43 7.50 -0.94
C ALA A 288 9.55 9.01 -1.20
N ALA A 289 8.59 9.80 -0.70
CA ALA A 289 8.55 11.24 -0.84
C ALA A 289 9.50 11.98 0.13
N GLY A 290 10.03 11.28 1.15
CA GLY A 290 10.80 11.89 2.23
C GLY A 290 10.00 12.96 2.97
N LYS A 291 8.78 12.63 3.40
CA LYS A 291 7.91 13.59 4.08
C LYS A 291 7.79 13.27 5.57
N PRO A 292 8.07 14.26 6.43
CA PRO A 292 7.81 14.15 7.86
C PRO A 292 6.31 14.03 8.10
N ALA A 293 5.92 13.24 9.11
CA ALA A 293 4.52 13.00 9.35
C ALA A 293 4.11 13.01 10.83
N VAL A 294 2.85 13.39 11.06
CA VAL A 294 2.09 13.03 12.26
C VAL A 294 1.10 11.95 11.87
N LEU A 295 1.24 10.78 12.45
CA LEU A 295 0.44 9.61 12.12
C LEU A 295 -0.60 9.34 13.20
N VAL A 296 -1.85 9.23 12.79
CA VAL A 296 -2.98 8.86 13.66
C VAL A 296 -3.53 7.51 13.21
N PRO A 297 -3.03 6.40 13.77
CA PRO A 297 -3.47 5.06 13.40
C PRO A 297 -4.98 4.88 13.58
N PHE A 298 -5.61 4.15 12.68
CA PHE A 298 -7.03 3.81 12.80
C PHE A 298 -7.23 2.76 13.91
N ALA A 299 -7.87 3.15 15.02
CA ALA A 299 -8.04 2.30 16.21
C ALA A 299 -8.79 0.99 15.94
N LEU A 300 -9.64 0.94 14.90
CA LEU A 300 -10.38 -0.26 14.53
C LEU A 300 -9.70 -1.06 13.38
N ALA A 301 -8.45 -0.77 13.05
CA ALA A 301 -7.70 -1.56 12.08
C ALA A 301 -7.58 -3.02 12.56
N ALA A 302 -7.67 -3.96 11.61
CA ALA A 302 -7.54 -5.37 11.95
C ALA A 302 -6.15 -5.64 12.56
N ASP A 303 -6.09 -6.38 13.66
CA ASP A 303 -4.84 -6.74 14.35
C ASP A 303 -3.92 -5.54 14.65
N ASP A 304 -4.50 -4.34 14.80
CA ASP A 304 -3.80 -3.07 15.09
C ASP A 304 -2.62 -2.76 14.13
N HIS A 305 -2.70 -3.25 12.89
CA HIS A 305 -1.61 -3.13 11.92
C HIS A 305 -1.22 -1.68 11.60
N GLN A 306 -2.17 -0.73 11.66
CA GLN A 306 -1.86 0.68 11.42
C GLN A 306 -0.97 1.27 12.51
N ARG A 307 -1.20 0.91 13.77
CA ARG A 307 -0.32 1.31 14.86
C ARG A 307 1.09 0.77 14.66
N SER A 308 1.21 -0.52 14.35
CA SER A 308 2.50 -1.15 14.10
C SER A 308 3.24 -0.53 12.89
N ASN A 309 2.52 -0.16 11.82
CA ASN A 309 3.11 0.56 10.68
C ASN A 309 3.63 1.95 11.11
N ALA A 310 2.85 2.70 11.90
CA ALA A 310 3.24 4.01 12.41
C ALA A 310 4.48 3.95 13.32
N GLU A 311 4.55 2.93 14.17
CA GLU A 311 5.67 2.71 15.08
C GLU A 311 7.00 2.45 14.35
N VAL A 312 6.99 1.89 13.13
CA VAL A 312 8.21 1.77 12.31
C VAL A 312 8.74 3.14 11.92
N MET A 313 7.87 4.04 11.46
CA MET A 313 8.26 5.41 11.14
C MET A 313 8.73 6.19 12.38
N ALA A 314 8.06 5.98 13.52
CA ALA A 314 8.42 6.66 14.76
C ALA A 314 9.78 6.21 15.30
N ARG A 315 10.09 4.90 15.22
CA ARG A 315 11.41 4.38 15.63
C ARG A 315 12.56 4.90 14.77
N ALA A 316 12.28 5.25 13.54
CA ALA A 316 13.24 5.91 12.65
C ALA A 316 13.27 7.45 12.82
N ASP A 317 12.55 8.02 13.79
CA ASP A 317 12.34 9.46 13.96
C ASP A 317 11.81 10.17 12.69
N ALA A 318 11.09 9.44 11.83
CA ALA A 318 10.48 9.95 10.61
C ALA A 318 9.05 10.48 10.82
N ALA A 319 8.41 10.09 11.94
CA ALA A 319 7.05 10.51 12.27
C ALA A 319 6.84 10.68 13.78
N ARG A 320 5.81 11.46 14.15
CA ARG A 320 5.18 11.43 15.47
C ARG A 320 3.88 10.61 15.40
N VAL A 321 3.58 9.86 16.45
CA VAL A 321 2.38 9.01 16.51
C VAL A 321 1.46 9.51 17.60
N LEU A 322 0.22 9.82 17.24
CA LEU A 322 -0.85 10.16 18.15
C LEU A 322 -1.95 9.08 18.05
N LEU A 323 -2.21 8.38 19.15
CA LEU A 323 -3.23 7.34 19.14
C LEU A 323 -4.63 7.96 19.10
N GLU A 324 -5.49 7.43 18.23
CA GLU A 324 -6.85 7.98 18.02
C GLU A 324 -7.67 8.06 19.30
N GLN A 325 -7.49 7.07 20.20
CA GLN A 325 -8.22 7.00 21.49
C GLN A 325 -7.79 8.10 22.48
N ASP A 326 -6.56 8.59 22.36
CA ASP A 326 -5.97 9.57 23.27
C ASP A 326 -5.89 10.98 22.62
N LEU A 327 -6.38 11.10 21.37
CA LEU A 327 -6.25 12.32 20.58
C LEU A 327 -7.17 13.42 21.11
N THR A 328 -6.58 14.49 21.68
CA THR A 328 -7.28 15.74 21.99
C THR A 328 -6.91 16.83 21.00
N PRO A 329 -7.77 17.85 20.79
CA PRO A 329 -7.43 19.01 19.97
C PRO A 329 -6.13 19.68 20.41
N GLU A 330 -5.92 19.85 21.71
CA GLU A 330 -4.76 20.55 22.30
C GLU A 330 -3.47 19.76 22.03
N GLN A 331 -3.50 18.43 22.19
CA GLN A 331 -2.36 17.56 21.90
C GLN A 331 -2.00 17.60 20.41
N LEU A 332 -3.02 17.54 19.54
CA LEU A 332 -2.80 17.63 18.10
C LEU A 332 -2.21 18.98 17.71
N GLN A 333 -2.79 20.08 18.22
CA GLN A 333 -2.29 21.43 17.95
C GLN A 333 -0.84 21.59 18.41
N GLY A 334 -0.53 21.27 19.66
CA GLY A 334 0.83 21.38 20.21
C GLY A 334 1.83 20.57 19.38
N THR A 335 1.50 19.34 19.01
CA THR A 335 2.38 18.49 18.17
C THR A 335 2.63 19.11 16.78
N LEU A 336 1.59 19.67 16.14
CA LEU A 336 1.73 20.31 14.82
C LEU A 336 2.55 21.60 14.91
N VAL A 337 2.32 22.44 15.92
CA VAL A 337 3.07 23.68 16.15
C VAL A 337 4.55 23.38 16.41
N ASP A 338 4.86 22.47 17.34
CA ASP A 338 6.24 22.08 17.68
C ASP A 338 7.06 21.59 16.47
N LEU A 339 6.39 20.96 15.50
CA LEU A 339 7.05 20.50 14.28
C LEU A 339 7.17 21.60 13.23
N LEU A 340 6.10 22.37 13.01
CA LEU A 340 6.07 23.42 11.97
C LEU A 340 6.95 24.61 12.30
N GLU A 341 7.21 24.89 13.59
CA GLU A 341 8.13 25.94 14.05
C GLU A 341 9.61 25.51 14.06
N ASP A 342 9.89 24.22 13.82
CA ASP A 342 11.26 23.68 13.76
C ASP A 342 11.61 23.11 12.38
N PRO A 343 12.02 23.94 11.41
CA PRO A 343 12.41 23.47 10.08
C PRO A 343 13.62 22.53 10.08
N ALA A 344 14.50 22.59 11.09
CA ALA A 344 15.64 21.68 11.20
C ALA A 344 15.17 20.28 11.55
N LYS A 345 14.24 20.16 12.49
CA LYS A 345 13.61 18.89 12.86
C LYS A 345 12.82 18.30 11.70
N LEU A 346 12.04 19.11 10.97
CA LEU A 346 11.33 18.63 9.77
C LEU A 346 12.30 18.06 8.72
N ARG A 347 13.44 18.74 8.48
CA ARG A 347 14.46 18.23 7.55
C ARG A 347 15.06 16.90 8.02
N ALA A 348 15.41 16.78 9.29
CA ALA A 348 15.93 15.53 9.85
C ALA A 348 14.89 14.39 9.73
N MET A 349 13.63 14.65 10.05
CA MET A 349 12.54 13.69 9.88
C MET A 349 12.33 13.29 8.41
N ALA A 350 12.50 14.22 7.46
CA ALA A 350 12.40 13.97 6.03
C ALA A 350 13.53 13.05 5.52
N GLU A 351 14.76 13.26 5.98
CA GLU A 351 15.92 12.38 5.68
C GLU A 351 15.71 10.99 6.25
N ASN A 352 15.25 10.91 7.49
CA ASN A 352 14.92 9.64 8.14
C ASN A 352 13.80 8.89 7.40
N ALA A 353 12.76 9.60 6.93
CA ALA A 353 11.71 9.00 6.11
C ALA A 353 12.28 8.40 4.81
N ARG A 354 13.14 9.13 4.10
CA ARG A 354 13.79 8.65 2.88
C ARG A 354 14.63 7.40 3.10
N SER A 355 15.26 7.24 4.25
CA SER A 355 16.07 6.06 4.57
C SER A 355 15.24 4.76 4.63
N LEU A 356 13.92 4.87 4.80
CA LEU A 356 12.99 3.75 4.80
C LEU A 356 12.40 3.43 3.42
N ALA A 357 12.80 4.16 2.38
CA ALA A 357 12.25 4.01 1.03
C ALA A 357 12.86 2.83 0.27
N HIS A 358 12.04 2.17 -0.54
CA HIS A 358 12.43 1.03 -1.37
C HIS A 358 12.05 1.29 -2.83
N PRO A 359 12.88 2.01 -3.61
CA PRO A 359 12.54 2.39 -5.00
C PRO A 359 12.48 1.20 -5.94
N ASP A 360 13.16 0.11 -5.62
CA ASP A 360 13.26 -1.13 -6.39
C ASP A 360 12.26 -2.23 -5.96
N ALA A 361 11.31 -1.90 -5.08
CA ALA A 361 10.39 -2.88 -4.48
C ALA A 361 9.68 -3.77 -5.52
N ALA A 362 9.10 -3.17 -6.58
CA ALA A 362 8.40 -3.94 -7.62
C ALA A 362 9.35 -4.89 -8.34
N GLN A 363 10.53 -4.41 -8.71
CA GLN A 363 11.57 -5.19 -9.38
C GLN A 363 12.01 -6.37 -8.51
N ARG A 364 12.37 -6.14 -7.25
CA ARG A 364 12.80 -7.20 -6.33
C ARG A 364 11.75 -8.28 -6.13
N ILE A 365 10.48 -7.88 -5.97
CA ILE A 365 9.37 -8.84 -5.83
C ILE A 365 9.18 -9.65 -7.12
N ALA A 366 9.26 -9.02 -8.29
CA ALA A 366 9.18 -9.69 -9.58
C ALA A 366 10.35 -10.68 -9.77
N GLU A 367 11.58 -10.30 -9.45
CA GLU A 367 12.76 -11.17 -9.51
C GLU A 367 12.61 -12.39 -8.57
N MET A 368 12.13 -12.19 -7.34
CA MET A 368 11.82 -13.29 -6.42
C MET A 368 10.78 -14.27 -7.02
N ALA A 369 9.71 -13.74 -7.63
CA ALA A 369 8.70 -14.57 -8.28
C ALA A 369 9.28 -15.36 -9.45
N MET A 370 10.10 -14.74 -10.28
CA MET A 370 10.77 -15.39 -11.42
C MET A 370 11.77 -16.45 -11.00
N ALA A 371 12.55 -16.21 -9.93
CA ALA A 371 13.47 -17.19 -9.37
C ALA A 371 12.72 -18.43 -8.85
N LEU A 372 11.56 -18.23 -8.19
CA LEU A 372 10.69 -19.33 -7.76
C LEU A 372 10.10 -20.12 -8.95
N ALA A 373 9.66 -19.44 -10.00
CA ALA A 373 9.10 -20.05 -11.20
C ALA A 373 10.13 -20.93 -11.94
N ARG A 374 11.38 -20.49 -12.02
CA ARG A 374 12.49 -21.20 -12.66
C ARG A 374 13.11 -22.29 -11.76
N ARG A 375 12.65 -22.48 -10.53
CA ARG A 375 13.19 -23.38 -9.52
C ARG A 375 14.66 -23.14 -9.14
N ASP A 376 15.17 -21.93 -9.44
CA ASP A 376 16.55 -21.54 -9.16
C ASP A 376 16.77 -20.96 -7.75
N PHE A 377 15.73 -20.95 -6.93
CA PHE A 377 15.71 -20.32 -5.59
C PHE A 377 16.73 -20.88 -4.58
N ARG A 378 17.47 -21.95 -4.96
CA ARG A 378 18.51 -22.53 -4.09
C ARG A 378 19.90 -21.88 -4.24
N LYS A 379 20.09 -20.99 -5.22
CA LYS A 379 21.43 -20.50 -5.61
C LYS A 379 21.72 -19.04 -5.29
N GLU A 380 20.71 -18.24 -5.01
CA GLU A 380 20.90 -16.80 -4.76
C GLU A 380 20.32 -16.43 -3.39
N ALA A 381 21.21 -16.13 -2.42
CA ALA A 381 20.85 -15.39 -1.22
C ALA A 381 20.70 -13.92 -1.63
N PHE A 382 19.46 -13.43 -1.61
CA PHE A 382 19.19 -12.02 -1.85
C PHE A 382 19.55 -11.15 -0.66
#